data_6a5ca15ec36c7639fd8f5e2f68a16fc5
#
_entry.id   6a5ca15ec36c7639fd8f5e2f68a16fc5
#
_cell.length_a   1.000
_cell.length_b   1.000
_cell.length_c   1.000
_cell.angle_alpha   90.00
_cell.angle_beta   90.00
_cell.angle_gamma   90.00
#
_symmetry.space_group_name_H-M   'P 1'
#
loop_
_entity.id
_entity.type
_entity.pdbx_description
1 polymer ?
#
loop_
_entity_poly.entity_id
_entity_poly.type
_entity_poly.pdbx_seq_one_letter_code
_entity_poly.pdbx_strand_id
1 'polypeptide(L)'
;MNITSEELLKEARALEPQLQQWRRTLHRHPEVGFDLPHTKELVKKALTEMGYEPKDCGKAGVIALAGGKKPGKTILLRADMDALPIPEDSGEEFSSEVPGKMHGCGHDMHTAMLLGAAKLLKAHEDELEGTVKLEFQPAEEIFQGSPDMIAGGLLEDPHVDAAVMFHVLAGMPLPVGTVLVPGGGITMASCEQYHIVVKGKGGHGSTPENCIDPITAAAHIHIALQEINSRELKPGDFGVLTTGRFEAGAASNVIPDVAQMWGTIRTTDPENKTGELIRTRMTEIAQGVAAAYRCTAEVSFADYCPCMVVDKPLAENAMDYMTELLGKGAMDMTALTGGKPGGGSEDFAFVSHKVPTVSMFIAAGGPEQGCCYGQHHPKVRFDDSILYEGSAAFGWFALRWLYDNAGIAF
;
A
#
# COMPACT_ATOMS: atom_id res chain seq x y z
N MET A 1 2.17 -17.09 -28.22
CA MET A 1 2.58 -15.69 -28.03
C MET A 1 3.64 -15.37 -29.07
N ASN A 2 3.50 -14.30 -29.85
CA ASN A 2 4.43 -13.95 -30.94
C ASN A 2 5.46 -12.89 -30.49
N ILE A 3 5.08 -12.01 -29.56
CA ILE A 3 5.99 -11.00 -29.00
C ILE A 3 6.98 -11.62 -28.03
N THR A 4 8.22 -11.17 -28.07
CA THR A 4 9.28 -11.53 -27.13
C THR A 4 9.43 -10.49 -26.02
N SER A 5 10.03 -10.88 -24.89
CA SER A 5 10.32 -9.95 -23.79
C SER A 5 11.19 -8.78 -24.21
N GLU A 6 12.17 -9.02 -25.09
CA GLU A 6 13.07 -7.98 -25.61
C GLU A 6 12.34 -6.98 -26.51
N GLU A 7 11.42 -7.44 -27.36
CA GLU A 7 10.59 -6.57 -28.20
C GLU A 7 9.66 -5.71 -27.34
N LEU A 8 8.96 -6.30 -26.34
CA LEU A 8 8.09 -5.57 -25.46
C LEU A 8 8.85 -4.50 -24.65
N LEU A 9 10.04 -4.84 -24.14
CA LEU A 9 10.89 -3.90 -23.40
C LEU A 9 11.35 -2.74 -24.31
N LYS A 10 11.68 -3.00 -25.56
CA LYS A 10 12.02 -1.98 -26.55
C LYS A 10 10.85 -1.06 -26.87
N GLU A 11 9.64 -1.61 -27.02
CA GLU A 11 8.42 -0.83 -27.22
C GLU A 11 8.11 0.04 -26.00
N ALA A 12 8.22 -0.52 -24.78
CA ALA A 12 8.06 0.22 -23.54
C ALA A 12 9.04 1.39 -23.45
N ARG A 13 10.30 1.19 -23.80
CA ARG A 13 11.32 2.23 -23.81
C ARG A 13 10.99 3.37 -24.77
N ALA A 14 10.35 3.08 -25.89
CA ALA A 14 9.89 4.12 -26.81
C ALA A 14 8.77 5.02 -26.23
N LEU A 15 8.10 4.57 -25.16
CA LEU A 15 7.08 5.33 -24.45
C LEU A 15 7.65 6.24 -23.36
N GLU A 16 8.93 6.16 -23.03
CA GLU A 16 9.55 6.87 -21.90
C GLU A 16 9.17 8.36 -21.82
N PRO A 17 9.22 9.18 -22.90
CA PRO A 17 8.83 10.59 -22.83
C PRO A 17 7.36 10.78 -22.42
N GLN A 18 6.47 9.91 -22.86
CA GLN A 18 5.04 9.97 -22.50
C GLN A 18 4.80 9.53 -21.06
N LEU A 19 5.50 8.48 -20.60
CA LEU A 19 5.44 8.00 -19.22
C LEU A 19 5.88 9.09 -18.24
N GLN A 20 7.00 9.76 -18.53
CA GLN A 20 7.50 10.88 -17.76
C GLN A 20 6.52 12.05 -17.77
N GLN A 21 5.88 12.33 -18.89
CA GLN A 21 4.86 13.39 -18.98
C GLN A 21 3.66 13.08 -18.06
N TRP A 22 3.11 11.86 -18.10
CA TRP A 22 2.01 11.47 -17.21
C TRP A 22 2.42 11.56 -15.74
N ARG A 23 3.54 10.94 -15.37
CA ARG A 23 4.08 10.95 -14.01
C ARG A 23 4.25 12.38 -13.49
N ARG A 24 4.93 13.25 -14.26
CA ARG A 24 5.23 14.63 -13.83
C ARG A 24 3.98 15.52 -13.79
N THR A 25 2.96 15.23 -14.60
CA THR A 25 1.67 15.91 -14.53
C THR A 25 0.93 15.55 -13.25
N LEU A 26 0.90 14.26 -12.88
CA LEU A 26 0.31 13.79 -11.61
C LEU A 26 1.07 14.36 -10.42
N HIS A 27 2.40 14.37 -10.47
CA HIS A 27 3.25 14.85 -9.39
C HIS A 27 3.04 16.34 -9.07
N ARG A 28 2.81 17.18 -10.10
CA ARG A 28 2.49 18.60 -9.90
C ARG A 28 1.13 18.84 -9.25
N HIS A 29 0.19 17.94 -9.45
CA HIS A 29 -1.19 18.10 -9.01
C HIS A 29 -1.63 16.95 -8.08
N PRO A 30 -0.94 16.72 -6.95
CA PRO A 30 -1.26 15.62 -6.05
C PRO A 30 -2.62 15.81 -5.38
N GLU A 31 -3.40 14.75 -5.37
CA GLU A 31 -4.73 14.66 -4.76
C GLU A 31 -4.75 13.53 -3.73
N VAL A 32 -5.57 13.64 -2.67
CA VAL A 32 -5.49 12.79 -1.49
C VAL A 32 -6.76 11.97 -1.27
N GLY A 33 -6.60 10.72 -0.91
CA GLY A 33 -7.68 9.82 -0.53
C GLY A 33 -8.67 9.58 -1.67
N PHE A 34 -9.94 9.92 -1.50
CA PHE A 34 -10.98 9.78 -2.53
C PHE A 34 -11.23 11.04 -3.37
N ASP A 35 -10.63 12.17 -3.01
CA ASP A 35 -10.82 13.43 -3.73
C ASP A 35 -9.75 13.58 -4.82
N LEU A 36 -9.95 12.87 -5.94
CA LEU A 36 -9.01 12.70 -7.04
C LEU A 36 -9.57 13.12 -8.42
N PRO A 37 -10.29 14.25 -8.56
CA PRO A 37 -10.96 14.57 -9.83
C PRO A 37 -10.01 14.72 -11.01
N HIS A 38 -8.86 15.38 -10.84
CA HIS A 38 -7.89 15.60 -11.91
C HIS A 38 -7.11 14.33 -12.27
N THR A 39 -6.68 13.57 -11.28
CA THR A 39 -6.00 12.28 -11.46
C THR A 39 -6.90 11.31 -12.21
N LYS A 40 -8.15 11.17 -11.77
CA LYS A 40 -9.16 10.33 -12.39
C LYS A 40 -9.45 10.75 -13.84
N GLU A 41 -9.57 12.05 -14.10
CA GLU A 41 -9.77 12.58 -15.45
C GLU A 41 -8.59 12.25 -16.37
N LEU A 42 -7.34 12.45 -15.90
CA LEU A 42 -6.14 12.12 -16.65
C LEU A 42 -6.12 10.64 -17.03
N VAL A 43 -6.36 9.75 -16.06
CA VAL A 43 -6.37 8.30 -16.27
C VAL A 43 -7.44 7.90 -17.28
N LYS A 44 -8.70 8.36 -17.09
CA LYS A 44 -9.80 8.04 -18.01
C LYS A 44 -9.55 8.56 -19.41
N LYS A 45 -9.01 9.77 -19.54
CA LYS A 45 -8.66 10.36 -20.83
C LYS A 45 -7.58 9.54 -21.54
N ALA A 46 -6.49 9.22 -20.85
CA ALA A 46 -5.38 8.44 -21.40
C ALA A 46 -5.88 7.06 -21.88
N LEU A 47 -6.67 6.36 -21.07
CA LEU A 47 -7.25 5.06 -21.44
C LEU A 47 -8.19 5.18 -22.66
N THR A 48 -9.04 6.21 -22.69
CA THR A 48 -9.96 6.45 -23.83
C THR A 48 -9.18 6.72 -25.12
N GLU A 49 -8.13 7.53 -25.07
CA GLU A 49 -7.25 7.82 -26.22
C GLU A 49 -6.53 6.55 -26.75
N MET A 50 -6.28 5.56 -25.88
CA MET A 50 -5.75 4.25 -26.26
C MET A 50 -6.83 3.29 -26.80
N GLY A 51 -8.12 3.66 -26.79
CA GLY A 51 -9.24 2.84 -27.25
C GLY A 51 -9.81 1.90 -26.19
N TYR A 52 -9.62 2.17 -24.92
CA TYR A 52 -10.30 1.52 -23.81
C TYR A 52 -11.65 2.16 -23.51
N GLU A 53 -12.52 1.44 -22.81
CA GLU A 53 -13.76 1.93 -22.22
C GLU A 53 -13.62 1.96 -20.68
N PRO A 54 -12.99 3.01 -20.11
CA PRO A 54 -12.79 3.08 -18.67
C PRO A 54 -14.11 3.28 -17.92
N LYS A 55 -14.28 2.50 -16.85
CA LYS A 55 -15.48 2.54 -15.97
C LYS A 55 -15.08 2.97 -14.57
N ASP A 56 -16.04 3.60 -13.88
CA ASP A 56 -15.88 3.88 -12.44
C ASP A 56 -16.07 2.59 -11.64
N CYS A 57 -15.27 2.43 -10.58
CA CYS A 57 -15.37 1.34 -9.62
C CYS A 57 -15.21 1.91 -8.21
N GLY A 58 -16.20 1.69 -7.33
CA GLY A 58 -16.26 2.36 -6.04
C GLY A 58 -16.45 3.89 -6.17
N LYS A 59 -16.00 4.64 -5.17
CA LYS A 59 -16.18 6.10 -5.09
C LYS A 59 -15.35 6.88 -6.11
N ALA A 60 -14.08 6.50 -6.29
CA ALA A 60 -13.15 7.24 -7.13
C ALA A 60 -12.20 6.37 -7.98
N GLY A 61 -12.29 5.04 -7.88
CA GLY A 61 -11.49 4.12 -8.67
C GLY A 61 -11.89 4.07 -10.13
N VAL A 62 -10.95 3.65 -10.98
CA VAL A 62 -11.17 3.45 -12.43
C VAL A 62 -10.71 2.05 -12.81
N ILE A 63 -11.51 1.36 -13.61
CA ILE A 63 -11.14 0.07 -14.20
C ILE A 63 -11.26 0.12 -15.72
N ALA A 64 -10.44 -0.68 -16.41
CA ALA A 64 -10.55 -0.92 -17.84
C ALA A 64 -10.16 -2.36 -18.18
N LEU A 65 -10.63 -2.87 -19.31
CA LEU A 65 -10.40 -4.26 -19.74
C LEU A 65 -9.61 -4.27 -21.05
N ALA A 66 -8.56 -5.10 -21.11
CA ALA A 66 -7.88 -5.48 -22.34
C ALA A 66 -8.12 -6.96 -22.64
N GLY A 67 -8.22 -7.34 -23.91
CA GLY A 67 -8.47 -8.72 -24.31
C GLY A 67 -9.94 -9.13 -24.20
N GLY A 68 -10.19 -10.33 -23.68
CA GLY A 68 -11.55 -10.89 -23.58
C GLY A 68 -12.12 -11.41 -24.90
N LYS A 69 -11.38 -11.31 -26.01
CA LYS A 69 -11.78 -11.88 -27.32
C LYS A 69 -11.63 -13.40 -27.34
N LYS A 70 -10.68 -13.92 -26.59
CA LYS A 70 -10.44 -15.35 -26.41
C LYS A 70 -10.91 -15.75 -25.00
N PRO A 71 -11.56 -16.90 -24.84
CA PRO A 71 -11.93 -17.41 -23.53
C PRO A 71 -10.68 -17.74 -22.74
N GLY A 72 -10.62 -17.37 -21.47
CA GLY A 72 -9.48 -17.60 -20.61
C GLY A 72 -9.67 -16.93 -19.26
N LYS A 73 -8.61 -16.99 -18.44
CA LYS A 73 -8.57 -16.38 -17.11
C LYS A 73 -8.50 -14.85 -17.16
N THR A 74 -8.78 -14.23 -16.03
CA THR A 74 -8.64 -12.78 -15.84
C THR A 74 -7.53 -12.48 -14.85
N ILE A 75 -6.59 -11.63 -15.22
CA ILE A 75 -5.57 -11.09 -14.33
C ILE A 75 -5.83 -9.62 -14.04
N LEU A 76 -5.74 -9.24 -12.76
CA LEU A 76 -5.84 -7.87 -12.30
C LEU A 76 -4.44 -7.25 -12.19
N LEU A 77 -4.25 -6.08 -12.78
CA LEU A 77 -3.04 -5.26 -12.61
C LEU A 77 -3.44 -3.97 -11.90
N ARG A 78 -2.81 -3.68 -10.76
CA ARG A 78 -3.17 -2.56 -9.91
C ARG A 78 -2.10 -1.47 -9.85
N ALA A 79 -2.53 -0.23 -9.92
CA ALA A 79 -1.78 0.96 -9.49
C ALA A 79 -2.66 1.83 -8.59
N ASP A 80 -2.11 2.28 -7.48
CA ASP A 80 -2.71 3.33 -6.67
C ASP A 80 -2.48 4.71 -7.28
N MET A 81 -3.30 5.71 -6.87
CA MET A 81 -3.32 7.04 -7.49
C MET A 81 -3.23 8.19 -6.50
N ASP A 82 -3.49 7.95 -5.22
CA ASP A 82 -3.57 9.02 -4.23
C ASP A 82 -2.20 9.48 -3.74
N ALA A 83 -2.16 10.67 -3.19
CA ALA A 83 -0.98 11.33 -2.64
C ALA A 83 -1.11 11.51 -1.13
N LEU A 84 -0.05 12.00 -0.50
CA LEU A 84 0.04 12.26 0.92
C LEU A 84 -0.23 13.74 1.26
N PRO A 85 -0.86 14.04 2.41
CA PRO A 85 -1.03 15.41 2.92
C PRO A 85 0.23 15.91 3.63
N ILE A 86 1.38 15.91 2.92
CA ILE A 86 2.67 16.37 3.41
C ILE A 86 3.24 17.45 2.49
N PRO A 87 3.96 18.47 3.00
CA PRO A 87 4.61 19.46 2.16
C PRO A 87 5.80 18.84 1.42
N GLU A 88 6.00 19.21 0.15
CA GLU A 88 7.15 18.78 -0.62
C GLU A 88 8.34 19.72 -0.44
N ASP A 89 9.55 19.14 -0.28
CA ASP A 89 10.85 19.80 -0.23
C ASP A 89 11.90 18.98 -1.03
N SER A 90 11.46 18.34 -2.12
CA SER A 90 12.30 17.46 -2.96
C SER A 90 13.31 18.21 -3.82
N GLY A 91 12.98 19.44 -4.21
CA GLY A 91 13.75 20.25 -5.15
C GLY A 91 13.66 19.77 -6.60
N GLU A 92 12.66 18.95 -6.95
CA GLU A 92 12.41 18.55 -8.34
C GLU A 92 11.84 19.72 -9.17
N GLU A 93 12.17 19.78 -10.46
CA GLU A 93 11.65 20.81 -11.38
C GLU A 93 10.13 20.69 -11.58
N PHE A 94 9.56 19.53 -11.28
CA PHE A 94 8.12 19.21 -11.37
C PHE A 94 7.51 18.99 -9.99
N SER A 95 8.08 19.59 -8.94
CA SER A 95 7.53 19.56 -7.58
C SER A 95 6.05 19.95 -7.55
N SER A 96 5.35 19.49 -6.51
CA SER A 96 3.94 19.77 -6.29
C SER A 96 3.61 21.27 -6.38
N GLU A 97 2.59 21.61 -7.16
CA GLU A 97 1.98 22.93 -7.22
C GLU A 97 0.84 23.11 -6.21
N VAL A 98 0.54 22.06 -5.42
CA VAL A 98 -0.53 22.05 -4.43
C VAL A 98 0.08 22.10 -3.02
N PRO A 99 0.03 23.23 -2.31
CA PRO A 99 0.66 23.36 -1.00
C PRO A 99 0.16 22.29 0.00
N GLY A 100 1.11 21.64 0.69
CA GLY A 100 0.81 20.64 1.70
C GLY A 100 0.41 19.27 1.17
N LYS A 101 0.55 19.01 -0.13
CA LYS A 101 0.32 17.69 -0.72
C LYS A 101 1.51 17.28 -1.59
N MET A 102 1.83 15.98 -1.61
CA MET A 102 2.96 15.42 -2.36
C MET A 102 2.74 13.95 -2.70
N HIS A 103 3.15 13.51 -3.88
CA HIS A 103 3.32 12.09 -4.18
C HIS A 103 4.59 11.53 -3.50
N GLY A 104 4.55 11.46 -2.18
CA GLY A 104 5.68 11.02 -1.36
C GLY A 104 5.85 9.50 -1.25
N CYS A 105 4.90 8.72 -1.77
CA CYS A 105 4.97 7.26 -1.85
C CYS A 105 5.27 6.74 -3.27
N GLY A 106 5.14 7.59 -4.30
CA GLY A 106 5.45 7.25 -5.68
C GLY A 106 4.25 6.72 -6.48
N HIS A 107 3.02 6.97 -6.04
CA HIS A 107 1.80 6.51 -6.72
C HIS A 107 1.60 7.18 -8.09
N ASP A 108 2.17 8.35 -8.32
CA ASP A 108 2.30 8.98 -9.64
C ASP A 108 3.10 8.11 -10.63
N MET A 109 4.15 7.42 -10.14
CA MET A 109 4.91 6.47 -10.94
C MET A 109 4.12 5.19 -11.20
N HIS A 110 3.44 4.65 -10.17
CA HIS A 110 2.61 3.43 -10.32
C HIS A 110 1.53 3.66 -11.38
N THR A 111 0.81 4.78 -11.29
CA THR A 111 -0.21 5.18 -12.27
C THR A 111 0.38 5.30 -13.68
N ALA A 112 1.53 5.96 -13.82
CA ALA A 112 2.20 6.12 -15.13
C ALA A 112 2.68 4.77 -15.71
N MET A 113 3.24 3.89 -14.88
CA MET A 113 3.66 2.54 -15.29
C MET A 113 2.48 1.70 -15.77
N LEU A 114 1.35 1.73 -15.07
CA LEU A 114 0.16 0.97 -15.48
C LEU A 114 -0.50 1.55 -16.73
N LEU A 115 -0.49 2.88 -16.94
CA LEU A 115 -0.91 3.49 -18.19
C LEU A 115 0.00 3.06 -19.37
N GLY A 116 1.31 2.95 -19.12
CA GLY A 116 2.25 2.41 -20.10
C GLY A 116 1.97 0.95 -20.44
N ALA A 117 1.75 0.12 -19.42
CA ALA A 117 1.34 -1.26 -19.61
C ALA A 117 0.02 -1.38 -20.39
N ALA A 118 -0.96 -0.52 -20.08
CA ALA A 118 -2.21 -0.45 -20.83
C ALA A 118 -1.95 -0.22 -22.33
N LYS A 119 -1.04 0.71 -22.66
CA LYS A 119 -0.70 1.00 -24.06
C LYS A 119 -0.05 -0.17 -24.77
N LEU A 120 0.88 -0.86 -24.10
CA LEU A 120 1.53 -2.07 -24.62
C LEU A 120 0.51 -3.20 -24.80
N LEU A 121 -0.31 -3.48 -23.81
CA LEU A 121 -1.34 -4.52 -23.88
C LEU A 121 -2.36 -4.26 -24.97
N LYS A 122 -2.72 -2.99 -25.22
CA LYS A 122 -3.63 -2.62 -26.30
C LYS A 122 -3.01 -2.88 -27.70
N ALA A 123 -1.72 -2.62 -27.85
CA ALA A 123 -1.01 -2.91 -29.09
C ALA A 123 -0.93 -4.41 -29.39
N HIS A 124 -0.91 -5.25 -28.35
CA HIS A 124 -0.83 -6.70 -28.43
C HIS A 124 -2.14 -7.40 -27.98
N GLU A 125 -3.28 -6.71 -28.04
CA GLU A 125 -4.57 -7.22 -27.55
C GLU A 125 -4.98 -8.56 -28.17
N ASP A 126 -4.65 -8.78 -29.43
CA ASP A 126 -4.97 -10.03 -30.14
C ASP A 126 -4.14 -11.24 -29.67
N GLU A 127 -3.06 -11.00 -28.92
CA GLU A 127 -2.23 -12.06 -28.34
C GLU A 127 -2.70 -12.49 -26.94
N LEU A 128 -3.60 -11.74 -26.31
CA LEU A 128 -4.10 -12.04 -24.98
C LEU A 128 -4.99 -13.30 -24.98
N GLU A 129 -4.58 -14.31 -24.23
CA GLU A 129 -5.30 -15.57 -24.03
C GLU A 129 -6.23 -15.49 -22.79
N GLY A 130 -7.10 -14.47 -22.77
CA GLY A 130 -8.00 -14.14 -21.66
C GLY A 130 -8.19 -12.63 -21.51
N THR A 131 -8.34 -12.16 -20.27
CA THR A 131 -8.63 -10.76 -19.97
C THR A 131 -7.60 -10.17 -18.99
N VAL A 132 -7.16 -8.96 -19.25
CA VAL A 132 -6.45 -8.13 -18.27
C VAL A 132 -7.39 -7.06 -17.76
N LYS A 133 -7.62 -7.01 -16.46
CA LYS A 133 -8.34 -5.96 -15.78
C LYS A 133 -7.32 -4.96 -15.20
N LEU A 134 -7.37 -3.73 -15.68
CA LEU A 134 -6.54 -2.63 -15.19
C LEU A 134 -7.28 -1.93 -14.06
N GLU A 135 -6.63 -1.77 -12.92
CA GLU A 135 -7.16 -1.09 -11.73
C GLU A 135 -6.33 0.13 -11.40
N PHE A 136 -6.98 1.28 -11.34
CA PHE A 136 -6.42 2.53 -10.84
C PHE A 136 -7.15 2.87 -9.55
N GLN A 137 -6.46 2.66 -8.42
CA GLN A 137 -7.03 2.65 -7.08
C GLN A 137 -6.83 3.99 -6.37
N PRO A 138 -7.87 4.60 -5.75
CA PRO A 138 -7.76 5.74 -4.85
C PRO A 138 -7.47 5.28 -3.41
N ALA A 139 -7.14 6.20 -2.53
CA ALA A 139 -7.23 6.08 -1.06
C ALA A 139 -6.46 4.89 -0.45
N GLU A 140 -5.29 4.53 -1.04
CA GLU A 140 -4.39 3.52 -0.46
C GLU A 140 -3.85 3.99 0.90
N GLU A 141 -3.40 5.23 1.01
CA GLU A 141 -2.74 5.82 2.18
C GLU A 141 -3.63 5.89 3.44
N ILE A 142 -4.93 5.66 3.27
CA ILE A 142 -5.90 5.55 4.36
C ILE A 142 -6.56 4.18 4.48
N PHE A 143 -6.04 3.18 3.75
CA PHE A 143 -6.50 1.78 3.72
C PHE A 143 -7.98 1.60 3.38
N GLN A 144 -8.54 2.48 2.55
CA GLN A 144 -9.97 2.46 2.21
C GLN A 144 -10.24 2.23 0.71
N GLY A 145 -9.22 2.35 -0.14
CA GLY A 145 -9.38 2.26 -1.58
C GLY A 145 -9.72 0.86 -2.05
N SER A 146 -8.91 -0.10 -1.68
CA SER A 146 -9.10 -1.50 -2.06
C SER A 146 -10.44 -2.07 -1.55
N PRO A 147 -10.84 -1.92 -0.25
CA PRO A 147 -12.16 -2.37 0.18
C PRO A 147 -13.33 -1.66 -0.50
N ASP A 148 -13.23 -0.37 -0.84
CA ASP A 148 -14.25 0.37 -1.57
C ASP A 148 -14.42 -0.17 -3.01
N MET A 149 -13.30 -0.42 -3.71
CA MET A 149 -13.33 -0.97 -5.06
C MET A 149 -13.82 -2.43 -5.09
N ILE A 150 -13.44 -3.24 -4.11
CA ILE A 150 -13.97 -4.61 -3.96
C ILE A 150 -15.49 -4.58 -3.76
N ALA A 151 -15.98 -3.71 -2.88
CA ALA A 151 -17.41 -3.51 -2.70
C ALA A 151 -18.10 -2.98 -3.96
N GLY A 152 -17.39 -2.24 -4.81
CA GLY A 152 -17.81 -1.77 -6.13
C GLY A 152 -17.76 -2.83 -7.24
N GLY A 153 -17.41 -4.09 -6.93
CA GLY A 153 -17.37 -5.19 -7.89
C GLY A 153 -16.03 -5.38 -8.62
N LEU A 154 -14.93 -4.87 -8.07
CA LEU A 154 -13.59 -5.00 -8.68
C LEU A 154 -13.23 -6.42 -9.11
N LEU A 155 -13.56 -7.41 -8.27
CA LEU A 155 -13.17 -8.80 -8.49
C LEU A 155 -14.18 -9.61 -9.34
N GLU A 156 -15.28 -8.95 -9.77
CA GLU A 156 -16.37 -9.56 -10.54
C GLU A 156 -16.48 -8.91 -11.93
N ASP A 157 -17.15 -9.55 -12.86
CA ASP A 157 -17.52 -9.07 -14.19
C ASP A 157 -16.38 -8.41 -15.03
N PRO A 158 -15.35 -9.16 -15.45
CA PRO A 158 -15.13 -10.60 -15.27
C PRO A 158 -14.54 -10.94 -13.89
N HIS A 159 -14.78 -12.19 -13.44
CA HIS A 159 -14.14 -12.71 -12.23
C HIS A 159 -12.62 -12.66 -12.34
N VAL A 160 -11.95 -12.22 -11.28
CA VAL A 160 -10.48 -12.11 -11.23
C VAL A 160 -9.87 -13.41 -10.68
N ASP A 161 -8.96 -14.02 -11.43
CA ASP A 161 -8.28 -15.27 -11.06
C ASP A 161 -6.93 -15.08 -10.39
N ALA A 162 -6.26 -13.95 -10.66
CA ALA A 162 -5.00 -13.57 -10.05
C ALA A 162 -4.81 -12.05 -10.09
N ALA A 163 -3.99 -11.53 -9.18
CA ALA A 163 -3.75 -10.10 -9.05
C ALA A 163 -2.26 -9.76 -8.88
N VAL A 164 -1.85 -8.63 -9.43
CA VAL A 164 -0.45 -8.17 -9.44
C VAL A 164 -0.38 -6.68 -9.18
N MET A 165 0.56 -6.28 -8.33
CA MET A 165 0.97 -4.89 -8.17
C MET A 165 2.48 -4.74 -8.16
N PHE A 166 2.95 -3.53 -8.49
CA PHE A 166 4.32 -3.08 -8.25
C PHE A 166 4.31 -1.86 -7.36
N HIS A 167 5.25 -1.80 -6.43
CA HIS A 167 5.52 -0.60 -5.65
C HIS A 167 6.95 -0.11 -5.88
N VAL A 168 7.14 1.18 -6.11
CA VAL A 168 8.48 1.77 -6.24
C VAL A 168 9.16 1.89 -4.88
N LEU A 169 10.49 1.73 -4.86
CA LEU A 169 11.31 1.93 -3.67
C LEU A 169 12.36 3.01 -3.94
N ALA A 170 12.44 4.01 -3.06
CA ALA A 170 13.49 5.03 -3.08
C ALA A 170 14.42 4.92 -1.87
N GLY A 171 15.62 5.49 -1.98
CA GLY A 171 16.60 5.54 -0.90
C GLY A 171 17.34 4.22 -0.63
N MET A 172 17.09 3.18 -1.41
CA MET A 172 17.74 1.88 -1.26
C MET A 172 19.02 1.79 -2.09
N PRO A 173 20.10 1.18 -1.56
CA PRO A 173 21.36 0.99 -2.31
C PRO A 173 21.25 -0.20 -3.29
N LEU A 174 20.28 -0.14 -4.19
CA LEU A 174 20.03 -1.12 -5.23
C LEU A 174 20.23 -0.49 -6.61
N PRO A 175 20.67 -1.26 -7.62
CA PRO A 175 20.67 -0.76 -8.99
C PRO A 175 19.26 -0.31 -9.40
N VAL A 176 19.18 0.84 -10.06
CA VAL A 176 17.93 1.39 -10.59
C VAL A 176 17.28 0.39 -11.56
N GLY A 177 15.95 0.23 -11.48
CA GLY A 177 15.21 -0.75 -12.28
C GLY A 177 15.24 -2.19 -11.74
N THR A 178 15.95 -2.47 -10.63
CA THR A 178 15.90 -3.80 -10.02
C THR A 178 14.49 -4.11 -9.54
N VAL A 179 13.92 -5.21 -10.06
CA VAL A 179 12.64 -5.73 -9.59
C VAL A 179 12.88 -6.77 -8.50
N LEU A 180 12.33 -6.53 -7.32
CA LEU A 180 12.36 -7.45 -6.19
C LEU A 180 11.08 -8.29 -6.18
N VAL A 181 11.24 -9.58 -6.31
CA VAL A 181 10.14 -10.56 -6.30
C VAL A 181 10.10 -11.23 -4.93
N PRO A 182 9.01 -11.13 -4.17
CA PRO A 182 8.88 -11.80 -2.88
C PRO A 182 8.73 -13.32 -3.06
N GLY A 183 9.22 -14.08 -2.11
CA GLY A 183 8.83 -15.49 -1.97
C GLY A 183 7.39 -15.60 -1.44
N GLY A 184 6.65 -16.65 -1.68
CA GLY A 184 5.28 -16.81 -1.18
C GLY A 184 5.14 -16.69 0.34
N GLY A 185 3.94 -16.37 0.81
CA GLY A 185 3.60 -16.18 2.22
C GLY A 185 3.37 -14.72 2.61
N ILE A 186 3.50 -14.41 3.90
CA ILE A 186 3.26 -13.05 4.40
C ILE A 186 4.46 -12.17 4.07
N THR A 187 4.24 -11.04 3.37
CA THR A 187 5.30 -10.13 2.94
C THR A 187 5.26 -8.77 3.62
N MET A 188 4.09 -8.31 4.07
CA MET A 188 3.89 -7.06 4.80
C MET A 188 2.96 -7.26 5.99
N ALA A 189 3.20 -6.51 7.06
CA ALA A 189 2.38 -6.60 8.27
C ALA A 189 0.98 -6.00 8.07
N SER A 190 0.02 -6.43 8.90
CA SER A 190 -1.24 -5.71 9.09
C SER A 190 -1.01 -4.36 9.76
N CYS A 191 -1.98 -3.46 9.65
CA CYS A 191 -2.01 -2.22 10.42
C CYS A 191 -3.42 -1.98 10.95
N GLU A 192 -3.51 -1.56 12.20
CA GLU A 192 -4.76 -1.08 12.80
C GLU A 192 -4.45 0.09 13.71
N GLN A 193 -5.21 1.16 13.62
CA GLN A 193 -5.07 2.30 14.51
C GLN A 193 -5.90 2.09 15.78
N TYR A 194 -5.39 2.57 16.92
CA TYR A 194 -6.16 2.59 18.16
C TYR A 194 -6.17 3.96 18.80
N HIS A 195 -7.22 4.23 19.57
CA HIS A 195 -7.37 5.42 20.39
C HIS A 195 -7.90 5.04 21.76
N ILE A 196 -7.19 5.48 22.82
CA ILE A 196 -7.57 5.27 24.22
C ILE A 196 -7.86 6.64 24.84
N VAL A 197 -9.05 6.79 25.41
CA VAL A 197 -9.48 7.99 26.15
C VAL A 197 -9.64 7.64 27.61
N VAL A 198 -8.83 8.24 28.48
CA VAL A 198 -8.89 8.06 29.92
C VAL A 198 -9.57 9.28 30.56
N LYS A 199 -10.68 9.06 31.22
CA LYS A 199 -11.49 10.12 31.86
C LYS A 199 -11.35 10.06 33.38
N GLY A 200 -11.00 11.20 33.96
CA GLY A 200 -10.88 11.44 35.39
C GLY A 200 -11.77 12.58 35.84
N LYS A 201 -11.27 13.38 36.80
CA LYS A 201 -11.91 14.61 37.31
C LYS A 201 -10.83 15.63 37.55
N GLY A 202 -10.80 16.66 36.73
CA GLY A 202 -9.86 17.75 36.81
C GLY A 202 -10.05 18.67 38.03
N GLY A 203 -9.04 19.50 38.26
CA GLY A 203 -9.08 20.49 39.32
C GLY A 203 -7.72 21.14 39.60
N HIS A 204 -7.66 21.86 40.73
CA HIS A 204 -6.47 22.60 41.11
C HIS A 204 -5.35 21.65 41.56
N GLY A 205 -4.16 21.78 40.98
CA GLY A 205 -3.02 20.88 41.23
C GLY A 205 -2.54 20.87 42.69
N SER A 206 -2.87 21.88 43.52
CA SER A 206 -2.54 21.90 44.94
C SER A 206 -3.56 21.19 45.85
N THR A 207 -4.69 20.75 45.30
CA THR A 207 -5.76 20.02 46.02
C THR A 207 -6.12 18.72 45.32
N PRO A 208 -5.12 17.83 45.07
CA PRO A 208 -5.32 16.62 44.29
C PRO A 208 -6.31 15.61 44.89
N GLU A 209 -6.56 15.70 46.23
CA GLU A 209 -7.54 14.89 46.95
C GLU A 209 -8.98 15.11 46.46
N ASN A 210 -9.26 16.25 45.82
CA ASN A 210 -10.55 16.59 45.24
C ASN A 210 -10.69 16.22 43.77
N CYS A 211 -9.61 15.65 43.17
CA CYS A 211 -9.48 15.28 41.76
C CYS A 211 -9.41 13.77 41.57
N ILE A 212 -9.47 13.35 40.32
CA ILE A 212 -9.15 12.01 39.86
C ILE A 212 -8.21 12.21 38.66
N ASP A 213 -6.94 11.92 38.83
CA ASP A 213 -5.89 12.27 37.84
C ASP A 213 -5.85 11.27 36.70
N PRO A 214 -6.27 11.64 35.47
CA PRO A 214 -6.19 10.75 34.30
C PRO A 214 -4.79 10.64 33.72
N ILE A 215 -3.87 11.59 34.03
CA ILE A 215 -2.47 11.51 33.53
C ILE A 215 -1.77 10.32 34.18
N THR A 216 -1.89 10.18 35.51
CA THR A 216 -1.29 9.06 36.24
C THR A 216 -1.87 7.73 35.73
N ALA A 217 -3.21 7.65 35.57
CA ALA A 217 -3.85 6.44 35.05
C ALA A 217 -3.37 6.09 33.63
N ALA A 218 -3.34 7.07 32.73
CA ALA A 218 -2.90 6.87 31.35
C ALA A 218 -1.42 6.43 31.24
N ALA A 219 -0.54 7.02 32.07
CA ALA A 219 0.87 6.60 32.11
C ALA A 219 1.01 5.14 32.54
N HIS A 220 0.25 4.69 33.55
CA HIS A 220 0.24 3.28 33.96
C HIS A 220 -0.41 2.35 32.94
N ILE A 221 -1.45 2.80 32.23
CA ILE A 221 -2.02 2.06 31.10
C ILE A 221 -0.94 1.84 30.03
N HIS A 222 -0.25 2.89 29.59
CA HIS A 222 0.81 2.79 28.60
C HIS A 222 1.90 1.77 28.98
N ILE A 223 2.33 1.77 30.23
CA ILE A 223 3.31 0.81 30.73
C ILE A 223 2.71 -0.61 30.75
N ALA A 224 1.47 -0.77 31.24
CA ALA A 224 0.83 -2.06 31.36
C ALA A 224 0.54 -2.72 29.99
N LEU A 225 0.29 -1.93 28.94
CA LEU A 225 0.11 -2.45 27.58
C LEU A 225 1.32 -3.20 27.06
N GLN A 226 2.54 -2.94 27.56
CA GLN A 226 3.77 -3.66 27.19
C GLN A 226 3.72 -5.15 27.63
N GLU A 227 2.87 -5.50 28.60
CA GLU A 227 2.63 -6.87 29.06
C GLU A 227 2.17 -7.78 27.92
N ILE A 228 1.33 -7.24 27.00
CA ILE A 228 0.78 -7.99 25.88
C ILE A 228 1.91 -8.59 25.04
N ASN A 229 2.85 -7.75 24.58
CA ASN A 229 3.96 -8.21 23.75
C ASN A 229 4.96 -9.09 24.50
N SER A 230 5.16 -8.81 25.81
CA SER A 230 6.20 -9.47 26.59
C SER A 230 5.76 -10.79 27.22
N ARG A 231 4.47 -11.03 27.43
CA ARG A 231 3.94 -12.16 28.21
C ARG A 231 2.77 -12.90 27.58
N GLU A 232 2.02 -12.29 26.66
CA GLU A 232 0.77 -12.88 26.17
C GLU A 232 0.87 -13.39 24.72
N LEU A 233 1.77 -12.83 23.90
CA LEU A 233 2.05 -13.36 22.57
C LEU A 233 2.88 -14.62 22.65
N LYS A 234 2.57 -15.63 21.81
CA LYS A 234 3.34 -16.86 21.73
C LYS A 234 4.74 -16.60 21.15
N PRO A 235 5.75 -17.40 21.53
CA PRO A 235 7.03 -17.35 20.84
C PRO A 235 6.87 -17.59 19.34
N GLY A 236 7.31 -16.64 18.54
CA GLY A 236 7.20 -16.68 17.07
C GLY A 236 6.04 -15.85 16.50
N ASP A 237 5.04 -15.49 17.30
CA ASP A 237 4.03 -14.53 16.86
C ASP A 237 4.66 -13.13 16.74
N PHE A 238 4.37 -12.46 15.63
CA PHE A 238 4.80 -11.08 15.43
C PHE A 238 3.66 -10.14 15.86
N GLY A 239 3.95 -9.27 16.80
CA GLY A 239 3.06 -8.20 17.23
C GLY A 239 3.84 -6.95 17.60
N VAL A 240 3.47 -5.80 17.04
CA VAL A 240 4.00 -4.49 17.40
C VAL A 240 2.85 -3.63 17.91
N LEU A 241 3.00 -3.11 19.11
CA LEU A 241 2.08 -2.18 19.74
C LEU A 241 2.83 -0.87 20.01
N THR A 242 2.50 0.19 19.29
CA THR A 242 3.17 1.49 19.39
C THR A 242 2.18 2.57 19.80
N THR A 243 2.49 3.34 20.83
CA THR A 243 1.83 4.62 21.14
C THR A 243 2.64 5.73 20.46
N GLY A 244 2.08 6.34 19.41
CA GLY A 244 2.73 7.41 18.66
C GLY A 244 2.40 8.82 19.15
N ARG A 245 1.25 8.96 19.85
CA ARG A 245 0.77 10.24 20.39
C ARG A 245 0.18 10.04 21.76
N PHE A 246 0.57 10.92 22.72
CA PHE A 246 0.07 10.94 24.09
C PHE A 246 -0.21 12.39 24.47
N GLU A 247 -1.44 12.72 24.85
CA GLU A 247 -1.85 14.08 25.16
C GLU A 247 -2.61 14.16 26.46
N ALA A 248 -2.24 15.13 27.32
CA ALA A 248 -2.96 15.43 28.55
C ALA A 248 -2.57 16.80 29.10
N GLY A 249 -3.56 17.53 29.61
CA GLY A 249 -3.37 18.80 30.30
C GLY A 249 -2.90 19.95 29.42
N ALA A 250 -3.13 21.17 29.87
CA ALA A 250 -2.73 22.41 29.21
C ALA A 250 -1.89 23.34 30.08
N ALA A 251 -1.90 23.14 31.41
CA ALA A 251 -1.20 23.99 32.38
C ALA A 251 -0.62 23.15 33.52
N SER A 252 0.55 23.54 34.01
CA SER A 252 1.32 22.77 35.01
C SER A 252 0.68 22.70 36.40
N ASN A 253 -0.25 23.60 36.72
CA ASN A 253 -0.95 23.69 37.99
C ASN A 253 -2.41 23.23 37.94
N VAL A 254 -2.83 22.55 36.84
CA VAL A 254 -4.19 22.07 36.63
C VAL A 254 -4.16 20.59 36.31
N ILE A 255 -4.88 19.76 37.07
CA ILE A 255 -5.18 18.38 36.74
C ILE A 255 -6.27 18.37 35.66
N PRO A 256 -6.08 17.74 34.47
CA PRO A 256 -7.11 17.74 33.44
C PRO A 256 -8.23 16.73 33.73
N ASP A 257 -9.33 16.83 32.97
CA ASP A 257 -10.41 15.84 33.01
C ASP A 257 -10.11 14.61 32.17
N VAL A 258 -9.20 14.73 31.15
CA VAL A 258 -8.97 13.70 30.14
C VAL A 258 -7.47 13.59 29.80
N ALA A 259 -7.02 12.36 29.59
CA ALA A 259 -5.77 12.02 28.92
C ALA A 259 -6.06 11.08 27.76
N GLN A 260 -5.29 11.17 26.67
CA GLN A 260 -5.55 10.40 25.44
C GLN A 260 -4.27 9.84 24.86
N MET A 261 -4.38 8.67 24.21
CA MET A 261 -3.28 8.00 23.51
C MET A 261 -3.76 7.47 22.16
N TRP A 262 -2.94 7.66 21.13
CA TRP A 262 -3.16 7.08 19.80
C TRP A 262 -1.95 6.27 19.41
N GLY A 263 -2.19 5.21 18.68
CA GLY A 263 -1.11 4.37 18.20
C GLY A 263 -1.54 3.36 17.14
N THR A 264 -0.66 2.41 16.87
CA THR A 264 -0.88 1.38 15.87
C THR A 264 -0.58 -0.02 16.42
N ILE A 265 -1.33 -0.99 15.92
CA ILE A 265 -1.09 -2.42 16.08
C ILE A 265 -0.63 -2.96 14.74
N ARG A 266 0.44 -3.80 14.72
CA ARG A 266 0.87 -4.51 13.52
C ARG A 266 1.07 -5.99 13.85
N THR A 267 0.58 -6.85 12.96
CA THR A 267 0.72 -8.32 13.10
C THR A 267 1.03 -8.94 11.73
N THR A 268 1.50 -10.20 11.76
CA THR A 268 1.71 -11.00 10.55
C THR A 268 0.89 -12.28 10.61
N ASP A 269 -0.37 -12.16 10.99
CA ASP A 269 -1.32 -13.26 11.12
C ASP A 269 -2.47 -13.08 10.11
N PRO A 270 -2.55 -13.92 9.06
CA PRO A 270 -3.59 -13.79 8.03
C PRO A 270 -5.02 -14.02 8.58
N GLU A 271 -5.16 -14.76 9.67
CA GLU A 271 -6.44 -14.98 10.33
C GLU A 271 -6.77 -13.89 11.36
N ASN A 272 -5.86 -12.94 11.58
CA ASN A 272 -5.96 -11.82 12.52
C ASN A 272 -6.25 -12.22 13.99
N LYS A 273 -5.97 -13.45 14.39
CA LYS A 273 -6.16 -13.94 15.78
C LYS A 273 -5.25 -13.19 16.76
N THR A 274 -4.01 -12.91 16.35
CA THR A 274 -3.05 -12.13 17.13
C THR A 274 -3.55 -10.69 17.32
N GLY A 275 -4.10 -10.08 16.27
CA GLY A 275 -4.71 -8.74 16.36
C GLY A 275 -5.94 -8.73 17.29
N GLU A 276 -6.79 -9.72 17.21
CA GLU A 276 -7.95 -9.87 18.10
C GLU A 276 -7.56 -10.04 19.58
N LEU A 277 -6.52 -10.86 19.84
CA LEU A 277 -5.95 -10.97 21.18
C LEU A 277 -5.47 -9.61 21.69
N ILE A 278 -4.67 -8.91 20.90
CA ILE A 278 -4.12 -7.59 21.28
C ILE A 278 -5.26 -6.61 21.59
N ARG A 279 -6.29 -6.49 20.72
CA ARG A 279 -7.45 -5.61 20.96
C ARG A 279 -8.19 -5.93 22.25
N THR A 280 -8.45 -7.20 22.48
CA THR A 280 -9.13 -7.68 23.69
C THR A 280 -8.34 -7.31 24.93
N ARG A 281 -7.05 -7.64 24.94
CA ARG A 281 -6.18 -7.38 26.09
C ARG A 281 -5.95 -5.89 26.34
N MET A 282 -5.78 -5.10 25.26
CA MET A 282 -5.70 -3.64 25.38
C MET A 282 -6.92 -3.05 26.09
N THR A 283 -8.11 -3.50 25.73
CA THR A 283 -9.35 -3.06 26.32
C THR A 283 -9.44 -3.43 27.81
N GLU A 284 -9.15 -4.69 28.13
CA GLU A 284 -9.18 -5.19 29.50
C GLU A 284 -8.14 -4.51 30.39
N ILE A 285 -6.91 -4.36 29.91
CA ILE A 285 -5.82 -3.69 30.65
C ILE A 285 -6.17 -2.20 30.86
N ALA A 286 -6.60 -1.50 29.82
CA ALA A 286 -6.92 -0.07 29.92
C ALA A 286 -8.05 0.16 30.94
N GLN A 287 -9.12 -0.63 30.88
CA GLN A 287 -10.25 -0.52 31.81
C GLN A 287 -9.86 -0.90 33.23
N GLY A 288 -9.13 -2.01 33.41
CA GLY A 288 -8.69 -2.49 34.73
C GLY A 288 -7.76 -1.50 35.42
N VAL A 289 -6.76 -0.97 34.70
CA VAL A 289 -5.83 0.02 35.25
C VAL A 289 -6.56 1.34 35.54
N ALA A 290 -7.40 1.84 34.60
CA ALA A 290 -8.19 3.06 34.85
C ALA A 290 -9.04 2.96 36.12
N ALA A 291 -9.73 1.83 36.32
CA ALA A 291 -10.55 1.58 37.51
C ALA A 291 -9.72 1.59 38.79
N ALA A 292 -8.49 1.07 38.80
CA ALA A 292 -7.58 1.10 39.94
C ALA A 292 -7.23 2.54 40.36
N TYR A 293 -7.25 3.49 39.40
CA TYR A 293 -7.05 4.93 39.65
C TYR A 293 -8.35 5.73 39.74
N ARG A 294 -9.52 5.09 39.88
CA ARG A 294 -10.84 5.69 39.89
C ARG A 294 -11.24 6.42 38.60
N CYS A 295 -10.48 6.21 37.51
CA CYS A 295 -10.77 6.70 36.17
C CYS A 295 -11.64 5.69 35.41
N THR A 296 -12.11 6.08 34.22
CA THR A 296 -12.65 5.19 33.19
C THR A 296 -11.80 5.27 31.95
N ALA A 297 -11.74 4.18 31.17
CA ALA A 297 -11.07 4.16 29.87
C ALA A 297 -12.01 3.64 28.78
N GLU A 298 -12.00 4.34 27.66
CA GLU A 298 -12.66 3.94 26.41
C GLU A 298 -11.57 3.61 25.39
N VAL A 299 -11.67 2.45 24.72
CA VAL A 299 -10.73 2.01 23.69
C VAL A 299 -11.50 1.83 22.40
N SER A 300 -11.02 2.43 21.32
CA SER A 300 -11.56 2.29 19.98
C SER A 300 -10.47 1.92 18.98
N PHE A 301 -10.87 1.23 17.92
CA PHE A 301 -9.99 0.76 16.83
C PHE A 301 -10.55 1.23 15.50
N ALA A 302 -9.68 1.56 14.56
CA ALA A 302 -10.04 2.09 13.25
C ALA A 302 -8.98 1.73 12.18
N ASP A 303 -9.33 1.93 10.92
CA ASP A 303 -8.43 1.84 9.77
C ASP A 303 -7.63 0.53 9.74
N TYR A 304 -8.33 -0.61 9.89
CA TYR A 304 -7.73 -1.92 9.78
C TYR A 304 -7.33 -2.24 8.33
N CYS A 305 -6.09 -2.65 8.15
CA CYS A 305 -5.55 -3.22 6.93
C CYS A 305 -4.97 -4.61 7.24
N PRO A 306 -5.36 -5.70 6.56
CA PRO A 306 -4.81 -7.03 6.81
C PRO A 306 -3.33 -7.13 6.40
N CYS A 307 -2.65 -8.18 6.80
CA CYS A 307 -1.31 -8.46 6.30
C CYS A 307 -1.35 -8.90 4.83
N MET A 308 -0.35 -8.50 4.04
CA MET A 308 -0.22 -8.92 2.65
C MET A 308 0.21 -10.37 2.55
N VAL A 309 -0.58 -11.18 1.85
CA VAL A 309 -0.32 -12.59 1.60
C VAL A 309 0.00 -12.78 0.11
N VAL A 310 1.23 -13.18 -0.19
CA VAL A 310 1.67 -13.49 -1.56
C VAL A 310 1.45 -14.98 -1.84
N ASP A 311 0.76 -15.27 -2.95
CA ASP A 311 0.57 -16.63 -3.42
C ASP A 311 1.90 -17.21 -3.94
N LYS A 312 2.29 -18.37 -3.42
CA LYS A 312 3.61 -18.94 -3.71
C LYS A 312 3.76 -19.36 -5.19
N PRO A 313 2.83 -20.09 -5.81
CA PRO A 313 2.90 -20.40 -7.23
C PRO A 313 2.99 -19.15 -8.12
N LEU A 314 2.22 -18.10 -7.78
CA LEU A 314 2.25 -16.85 -8.54
C LEU A 314 3.57 -16.09 -8.35
N ALA A 315 4.19 -16.16 -7.16
CA ALA A 315 5.53 -15.60 -6.91
C ALA A 315 6.63 -16.35 -7.69
N GLU A 316 6.54 -17.66 -7.81
CA GLU A 316 7.43 -18.46 -8.64
C GLU A 316 7.32 -18.07 -10.11
N ASN A 317 6.10 -17.93 -10.63
CA ASN A 317 5.86 -17.41 -11.98
C ASN A 317 6.41 -15.98 -12.14
N ALA A 318 6.22 -15.13 -11.14
CA ALA A 318 6.75 -13.76 -11.15
C ALA A 318 8.28 -13.73 -11.29
N MET A 319 8.98 -14.59 -10.53
CA MET A 319 10.44 -14.67 -10.61
C MET A 319 10.90 -15.11 -12.01
N ASP A 320 10.24 -16.11 -12.60
CA ASP A 320 10.55 -16.60 -13.92
C ASP A 320 10.29 -15.51 -14.99
N TYR A 321 9.14 -14.86 -14.97
CA TYR A 321 8.76 -13.82 -15.93
C TYR A 321 9.63 -12.56 -15.82
N MET A 322 9.97 -12.15 -14.61
CA MET A 322 10.87 -11.00 -14.42
C MET A 322 12.30 -11.34 -14.80
N THR A 323 12.76 -12.57 -14.59
CA THR A 323 14.08 -13.04 -15.07
C THR A 323 14.12 -13.09 -16.59
N GLU A 324 13.05 -13.54 -17.26
CA GLU A 324 12.93 -13.55 -18.72
C GLU A 324 12.96 -12.13 -19.31
N LEU A 325 12.35 -11.15 -18.61
CA LEU A 325 12.28 -9.77 -19.07
C LEU A 325 13.56 -8.98 -18.78
N LEU A 326 14.10 -9.08 -17.57
CA LEU A 326 15.13 -8.18 -17.02
C LEU A 326 16.47 -8.89 -16.73
N GLY A 327 16.53 -10.21 -16.86
CA GLY A 327 17.72 -10.98 -16.55
C GLY A 327 18.18 -10.77 -15.10
N LYS A 328 19.38 -10.22 -14.92
CA LYS A 328 19.94 -9.92 -13.59
C LYS A 328 19.26 -8.76 -12.87
N GLY A 329 18.37 -8.03 -13.54
CA GLY A 329 17.52 -7.00 -12.92
C GLY A 329 16.38 -7.57 -12.07
N ALA A 330 16.07 -8.87 -12.20
CA ALA A 330 15.14 -9.56 -11.31
C ALA A 330 15.89 -10.18 -10.12
N MET A 331 15.44 -9.92 -8.89
CA MET A 331 16.08 -10.41 -7.67
C MET A 331 15.04 -10.99 -6.70
N ASP A 332 15.40 -12.13 -6.08
CA ASP A 332 14.62 -12.69 -4.98
C ASP A 332 14.74 -11.80 -3.74
N MET A 333 13.62 -11.21 -3.33
CA MET A 333 13.54 -10.35 -2.14
C MET A 333 13.88 -11.11 -0.85
N THR A 334 13.68 -12.43 -0.80
CA THR A 334 13.99 -13.23 0.38
C THR A 334 15.48 -13.23 0.71
N ALA A 335 16.34 -13.05 -0.31
CA ALA A 335 17.77 -12.92 -0.13
C ALA A 335 18.15 -11.63 0.65
N LEU A 336 17.35 -10.57 0.55
CA LEU A 336 17.57 -9.30 1.24
C LEU A 336 16.92 -9.29 2.65
N THR A 337 15.72 -9.86 2.77
CA THR A 337 14.92 -9.80 4.00
C THR A 337 15.13 -10.99 4.93
N GLY A 338 15.81 -12.04 4.46
CA GLY A 338 15.89 -13.33 5.15
C GLY A 338 14.51 -14.01 5.27
N GLY A 339 13.60 -13.72 4.35
CA GLY A 339 12.23 -14.23 4.35
C GLY A 339 11.31 -13.62 5.42
N LYS A 340 11.74 -12.53 6.07
CA LYS A 340 10.91 -11.84 7.07
C LYS A 340 10.01 -10.81 6.39
N PRO A 341 8.74 -10.69 6.83
CA PRO A 341 7.84 -9.66 6.33
C PRO A 341 8.32 -8.26 6.67
N GLY A 342 8.04 -7.30 5.79
CA GLY A 342 8.25 -5.88 6.06
C GLY A 342 7.27 -5.35 7.11
N GLY A 343 7.67 -4.29 7.82
CA GLY A 343 6.81 -3.61 8.80
C GLY A 343 5.78 -2.66 8.18
N GLY A 344 5.87 -2.36 6.87
CA GLY A 344 4.88 -1.58 6.14
C GLY A 344 3.56 -2.34 5.98
N SER A 345 2.52 -1.61 5.60
CA SER A 345 1.20 -2.16 5.28
C SER A 345 0.74 -1.57 3.94
N GLU A 346 -0.12 -2.28 3.23
CA GLU A 346 -0.60 -1.97 1.89
C GLU A 346 -2.01 -2.51 1.75
N ASP A 347 -2.97 -1.68 1.33
CA ASP A 347 -4.38 -2.08 1.33
C ASP A 347 -4.76 -3.05 0.20
N PHE A 348 -3.90 -3.24 -0.80
CA PHE A 348 -4.04 -4.35 -1.76
C PHE A 348 -4.01 -5.73 -1.06
N ALA A 349 -3.62 -5.77 0.20
CA ALA A 349 -3.77 -6.93 1.06
C ALA A 349 -5.22 -7.44 1.10
N PHE A 350 -6.24 -6.57 1.03
CA PHE A 350 -7.64 -7.01 0.96
C PHE A 350 -7.94 -7.85 -0.29
N VAL A 351 -7.29 -7.56 -1.42
CA VAL A 351 -7.35 -8.40 -2.64
C VAL A 351 -6.62 -9.71 -2.41
N SER A 352 -5.44 -9.68 -1.78
CA SER A 352 -4.62 -10.88 -1.52
C SER A 352 -5.29 -11.93 -0.63
N HIS A 353 -6.27 -11.54 0.17
CA HIS A 353 -7.11 -12.44 0.96
C HIS A 353 -8.30 -13.04 0.18
N LYS A 354 -8.47 -12.66 -1.09
CA LYS A 354 -9.61 -13.10 -1.92
C LYS A 354 -9.18 -13.86 -3.17
N VAL A 355 -8.05 -13.46 -3.77
CA VAL A 355 -7.51 -14.08 -4.99
C VAL A 355 -6.00 -14.24 -4.88
N PRO A 356 -5.40 -15.24 -5.57
CA PRO A 356 -3.95 -15.38 -5.66
C PRO A 356 -3.31 -14.06 -6.08
N THR A 357 -2.37 -13.53 -5.28
CA THR A 357 -1.81 -12.20 -5.46
C THR A 357 -0.29 -12.22 -5.35
N VAL A 358 0.40 -11.41 -6.14
CA VAL A 358 1.82 -11.09 -5.96
C VAL A 358 2.04 -9.58 -5.94
N SER A 359 2.74 -9.10 -4.90
CA SER A 359 3.18 -7.71 -4.77
C SER A 359 4.68 -7.64 -4.98
N MET A 360 5.13 -6.98 -6.04
CA MET A 360 6.54 -6.81 -6.38
C MET A 360 6.99 -5.38 -6.09
N PHE A 361 8.31 -5.19 -5.99
CA PHE A 361 8.88 -3.86 -5.80
C PHE A 361 9.87 -3.56 -6.91
N ILE A 362 10.00 -2.27 -7.28
CA ILE A 362 10.99 -1.82 -8.25
C ILE A 362 11.84 -0.69 -7.66
N ALA A 363 13.16 -0.81 -7.74
CA ALA A 363 14.09 0.18 -7.23
C ALA A 363 14.06 1.44 -8.12
N ALA A 364 13.55 2.55 -7.57
CA ALA A 364 13.40 3.84 -8.24
C ALA A 364 14.44 4.87 -7.76
N GLY A 365 15.67 4.43 -7.54
CA GLY A 365 16.79 5.28 -7.19
C GLY A 365 17.27 5.14 -5.75
N GLY A 366 18.58 5.33 -5.59
CA GLY A 366 19.30 5.28 -4.33
C GLY A 366 20.23 6.49 -4.15
N PRO A 367 21.14 6.44 -3.17
CA PRO A 367 22.06 7.53 -2.88
C PRO A 367 22.92 7.97 -4.07
N GLU A 368 23.28 7.06 -4.97
CA GLU A 368 24.09 7.36 -6.16
C GLU A 368 23.35 8.25 -7.18
N GLN A 369 22.01 8.16 -7.22
CA GLN A 369 21.14 9.01 -8.05
C GLN A 369 20.65 10.26 -7.29
N GLY A 370 21.13 10.48 -6.05
CA GLY A 370 20.66 11.57 -5.20
C GLY A 370 19.30 11.30 -4.54
N CYS A 371 18.77 10.08 -4.65
CA CYS A 371 17.56 9.63 -3.98
C CYS A 371 17.92 9.08 -2.58
N CYS A 372 18.18 9.99 -1.64
CA CYS A 372 18.73 9.62 -0.32
C CYS A 372 17.66 9.39 0.76
N TYR A 373 16.40 9.70 0.47
CA TYR A 373 15.29 9.60 1.42
C TYR A 373 14.32 8.52 0.98
N GLY A 374 13.75 7.81 1.94
CA GLY A 374 12.69 6.83 1.69
C GLY A 374 11.31 7.50 1.52
N GLN A 375 10.31 6.69 1.19
CA GLN A 375 8.93 7.11 1.03
C GLN A 375 8.42 7.86 2.27
N HIS A 376 7.39 8.70 2.09
CA HIS A 376 6.76 9.57 3.10
C HIS A 376 7.67 10.69 3.63
N HIS A 377 8.91 10.81 3.17
CA HIS A 377 9.77 11.92 3.56
C HIS A 377 9.55 13.12 2.60
N PRO A 378 9.44 14.38 3.08
CA PRO A 378 9.25 15.57 2.21
C PRO A 378 10.30 15.75 1.11
N LYS A 379 11.48 15.16 1.29
CA LYS A 379 12.61 15.21 0.33
C LYS A 379 12.78 13.94 -0.48
N VAL A 380 11.81 13.02 -0.45
CA VAL A 380 11.92 11.82 -1.27
C VAL A 380 11.94 12.18 -2.74
N ARG A 381 12.78 11.47 -3.49
CA ARG A 381 12.91 11.58 -4.95
C ARG A 381 12.90 10.18 -5.55
N PHE A 382 12.33 10.08 -6.73
CA PHE A 382 12.27 8.85 -7.50
C PHE A 382 12.85 9.08 -8.89
N ASP A 383 13.70 8.18 -9.34
CA ASP A 383 14.26 8.17 -10.69
C ASP A 383 13.18 7.68 -11.67
N ASP A 384 12.70 8.58 -12.52
CA ASP A 384 11.62 8.26 -13.48
C ASP A 384 12.12 7.52 -14.74
N SER A 385 13.41 7.24 -14.85
CA SER A 385 13.95 6.40 -15.92
C SER A 385 13.44 4.95 -15.88
N ILE A 386 12.96 4.48 -14.70
CA ILE A 386 12.43 3.10 -14.54
C ILE A 386 10.99 2.92 -15.04
N LEU A 387 10.32 3.98 -15.44
CA LEU A 387 8.89 3.90 -15.80
C LEU A 387 8.62 2.95 -16.96
N TYR A 388 9.53 2.88 -17.94
CA TYR A 388 9.38 1.95 -19.05
C TYR A 388 9.59 0.49 -18.63
N GLU A 389 10.52 0.24 -17.69
CA GLU A 389 10.76 -1.11 -17.15
C GLU A 389 9.56 -1.61 -16.35
N GLY A 390 8.99 -0.74 -15.49
CA GLY A 390 7.77 -1.07 -14.76
C GLY A 390 6.56 -1.28 -15.67
N SER A 391 6.42 -0.49 -16.74
CA SER A 391 5.38 -0.69 -17.76
C SER A 391 5.53 -2.03 -18.48
N ALA A 392 6.76 -2.38 -18.87
CA ALA A 392 7.07 -3.65 -19.49
C ALA A 392 6.84 -4.83 -18.53
N ALA A 393 7.20 -4.67 -17.26
CA ALA A 393 7.02 -5.69 -16.23
C ALA A 393 5.55 -6.04 -16.02
N PHE A 394 4.67 -5.06 -15.89
CA PHE A 394 3.22 -5.28 -15.86
C PHE A 394 2.71 -5.97 -17.13
N GLY A 395 3.09 -5.44 -18.30
CA GLY A 395 2.65 -5.98 -19.60
C GLY A 395 3.13 -7.40 -19.84
N TRP A 396 4.41 -7.67 -19.57
CA TRP A 396 5.01 -8.99 -19.73
C TRP A 396 4.40 -10.03 -18.79
N PHE A 397 4.23 -9.65 -17.53
CA PHE A 397 3.57 -10.52 -16.55
C PHE A 397 2.18 -10.94 -17.04
N ALA A 398 1.36 -10.01 -17.46
CA ALA A 398 0.00 -10.30 -17.91
C ALA A 398 -0.02 -11.20 -19.15
N LEU A 399 0.79 -10.89 -20.15
CA LEU A 399 0.90 -11.69 -21.39
C LEU A 399 1.35 -13.13 -21.09
N ARG A 400 2.41 -13.29 -20.29
CA ARG A 400 2.96 -14.62 -19.95
C ARG A 400 2.00 -15.44 -19.11
N TRP A 401 1.44 -14.82 -18.07
CA TRP A 401 0.53 -15.52 -17.17
C TRP A 401 -0.73 -16.01 -17.90
N LEU A 402 -1.32 -15.16 -18.76
CA LEU A 402 -2.47 -15.55 -19.55
C LEU A 402 -2.12 -16.66 -20.54
N TYR A 403 -0.96 -16.58 -21.19
CA TYR A 403 -0.49 -17.61 -22.13
C TYR A 403 -0.27 -18.95 -21.42
N ASP A 404 0.40 -18.96 -20.27
CA ASP A 404 0.70 -20.18 -19.50
C ASP A 404 -0.56 -20.82 -18.89
N ASN A 405 -1.62 -20.04 -18.73
CA ASN A 405 -2.93 -20.49 -18.25
C ASN A 405 -3.98 -20.66 -19.38
N ALA A 406 -3.58 -20.51 -20.64
CA ALA A 406 -4.45 -20.68 -21.78
C ALA A 406 -5.01 -22.12 -21.88
N GLY A 407 -6.33 -22.24 -22.15
CA GLY A 407 -6.97 -23.55 -22.31
C GLY A 407 -7.22 -24.33 -21.02
N ILE A 408 -6.90 -23.78 -19.85
CA ILE A 408 -7.34 -24.33 -18.56
C ILE A 408 -8.81 -23.99 -18.40
N ALA A 409 -9.68 -24.98 -18.64
CA ALA A 409 -11.11 -24.85 -18.44
C ALA A 409 -11.42 -24.73 -16.92
N PHE A 410 -12.40 -23.91 -16.59
CA PHE A 410 -12.98 -23.77 -15.25
C PHE A 410 -13.78 -25.01 -14.87
#